data_73c9d97668359e423a2a0ed42777e347
#
_entry.id   73c9d97668359e423a2a0ed42777e347
#
_cell.length_a   1.000
_cell.length_b   1.000
_cell.length_c   1.000
_cell.angle_alpha   90.00
_cell.angle_beta   90.00
_cell.angle_gamma   90.00
#
_symmetry.space_group_name_H-M   'P 1'
#
loop_
_entity.id
_entity.type
_entity.pdbx_description
1 polymer ?
#
loop_
_entity_poly.entity_id
_entity_poly.type
_entity_poly.pdbx_seq_one_letter_code
_entity_poly.pdbx_strand_id
1 'polypeptide(L)'
;MLPQPEWYTWYGWNDRIFLAVNHLSDTPMLSAAMEMVSWVAQPAYFPVWMALLVVIFRLRPLTLPFAVVWNFAVGELAVWLIVVALKSGLAYPRPVVALGSLSVHVLGRPEYWHSFPSGHAAMAFLLGGSLLLGKASKILWIPAAVYAVLVAWSRMAVGAHFPADVLGGAVIGIFSAALAALLQRLTAPPTGH
;
A
#
# COMPACT_ATOMS: atom_id res chain seq x y z
N MET A 1 -8.60 -9.40 -25.00
CA MET A 1 -8.63 -8.58 -23.77
C MET A 1 -9.63 -7.44 -23.98
N LEU A 2 -10.45 -7.10 -22.99
CA LEU A 2 -11.25 -5.89 -23.04
C LEU A 2 -10.31 -4.69 -22.98
N PRO A 3 -10.52 -3.62 -23.77
CA PRO A 3 -9.70 -2.43 -23.72
C PRO A 3 -9.75 -1.83 -22.32
N GLN A 4 -8.58 -1.50 -21.76
CA GLN A 4 -8.51 -0.83 -20.47
C GLN A 4 -9.03 0.61 -20.59
N PRO A 5 -9.81 1.11 -19.62
CA PRO A 5 -10.37 2.45 -19.68
C PRO A 5 -9.30 3.53 -19.59
N GLU A 6 -9.56 4.69 -20.17
CA GLU A 6 -8.61 5.82 -20.20
C GLU A 6 -8.16 6.28 -18.82
N TRP A 7 -9.05 6.24 -17.82
CA TRP A 7 -8.69 6.57 -16.44
C TRP A 7 -7.62 5.64 -15.85
N TYR A 8 -7.48 4.42 -16.39
CA TYR A 8 -6.45 3.48 -15.97
C TYR A 8 -5.18 3.59 -16.81
N THR A 9 -5.32 3.76 -18.12
CA THR A 9 -4.17 3.83 -19.04
C THR A 9 -3.50 5.20 -19.07
N TRP A 10 -4.20 6.27 -18.64
CA TRP A 10 -3.74 7.66 -18.69
C TRP A 10 -3.18 8.05 -20.06
N TYR A 11 -3.89 7.64 -21.12
CA TYR A 11 -3.44 7.87 -22.51
C TYR A 11 -2.02 7.32 -22.78
N GLY A 12 -1.66 6.18 -22.15
CA GLY A 12 -0.36 5.51 -22.29
C GLY A 12 0.72 5.98 -21.30
N TRP A 13 0.47 6.99 -20.45
CA TRP A 13 1.42 7.41 -19.42
C TRP A 13 1.62 6.35 -18.32
N ASN A 14 0.59 5.58 -18.02
CA ASN A 14 0.67 4.49 -17.04
C ASN A 14 1.78 3.49 -17.39
N ASP A 15 1.86 3.10 -18.66
CA ASP A 15 2.87 2.16 -19.17
C ASP A 15 4.26 2.81 -19.24
N ARG A 16 4.35 4.07 -19.72
CA ARG A 16 5.62 4.79 -19.83
C ARG A 16 6.30 5.00 -18.49
N ILE A 17 5.55 5.45 -17.48
CA ILE A 17 6.08 5.65 -16.13
C ILE A 17 6.49 4.29 -15.52
N PHE A 18 5.66 3.25 -15.71
CA PHE A 18 5.99 1.92 -15.26
C PHE A 18 7.33 1.43 -15.84
N LEU A 19 7.48 1.46 -17.16
CA LEU A 19 8.71 1.01 -17.84
C LEU A 19 9.93 1.81 -17.40
N ALA A 20 9.81 3.13 -17.24
CA ALA A 20 10.90 3.96 -16.76
C ALA A 20 11.36 3.54 -15.35
N VAL A 21 10.43 3.28 -14.42
CA VAL A 21 10.75 2.85 -13.05
C VAL A 21 11.30 1.42 -13.03
N ASN A 22 10.69 0.51 -13.79
CA ASN A 22 11.08 -0.90 -13.83
C ASN A 22 12.51 -1.06 -14.38
N HIS A 23 12.86 -0.36 -15.46
CA HIS A 23 14.20 -0.43 -16.06
C HIS A 23 15.26 0.35 -15.28
N LEU A 24 14.90 1.40 -14.50
CA LEU A 24 15.84 2.06 -13.60
C LEU A 24 16.37 1.13 -12.50
N SER A 25 15.67 0.04 -12.23
CA SER A 25 15.98 -0.91 -11.17
C SER A 25 16.87 -2.08 -11.61
N ASP A 26 17.51 -2.02 -12.79
CA ASP A 26 18.25 -3.13 -13.40
C ASP A 26 19.59 -3.47 -12.72
N THR A 27 20.04 -2.65 -11.77
CA THR A 27 21.27 -2.99 -11.04
C THR A 27 20.97 -4.01 -9.94
N PRO A 28 21.82 -5.05 -9.75
CA PRO A 28 21.58 -6.10 -8.75
C PRO A 28 21.31 -5.58 -7.34
N MET A 29 22.04 -4.52 -6.94
CA MET A 29 21.88 -3.93 -5.61
C MET A 29 20.51 -3.24 -5.46
N LEU A 30 20.07 -2.48 -6.46
CA LEU A 30 18.78 -1.78 -6.40
C LEU A 30 17.62 -2.76 -6.51
N SER A 31 17.73 -3.77 -7.37
CA SER A 31 16.77 -4.87 -7.48
C SER A 31 16.56 -5.56 -6.14
N ALA A 32 17.63 -5.98 -5.47
CA ALA A 32 17.57 -6.64 -4.15
C ALA A 32 16.95 -5.71 -3.09
N ALA A 33 17.30 -4.41 -3.09
CA ALA A 33 16.72 -3.44 -2.16
C ALA A 33 15.21 -3.27 -2.40
N MET A 34 14.76 -3.16 -3.66
CA MET A 34 13.35 -3.01 -4.00
C MET A 34 12.55 -4.28 -3.69
N GLU A 35 13.12 -5.44 -3.92
CA GLU A 35 12.52 -6.72 -3.53
C GLU A 35 12.35 -6.81 -2.01
N MET A 36 13.36 -6.44 -1.24
CA MET A 36 13.30 -6.41 0.23
C MET A 36 12.24 -5.44 0.75
N VAL A 37 12.19 -4.20 0.22
CA VAL A 37 11.15 -3.21 0.57
C VAL A 37 9.76 -3.77 0.28
N SER A 38 9.59 -4.37 -0.89
CA SER A 38 8.34 -5.00 -1.31
C SER A 38 7.95 -6.17 -0.41
N TRP A 39 8.90 -7.03 -0.05
CA TRP A 39 8.66 -8.20 0.80
C TRP A 39 8.18 -7.82 2.20
N VAL A 40 8.81 -6.83 2.84
CA VAL A 40 8.41 -6.34 4.17
C VAL A 40 7.00 -5.74 4.18
N ALA A 41 6.55 -5.18 3.04
CA ALA A 41 5.21 -4.61 2.89
C ALA A 41 4.12 -5.62 2.52
N GLN A 42 4.42 -6.92 2.53
CA GLN A 42 3.44 -7.94 2.15
C GLN A 42 2.21 -7.89 3.07
N PRO A 43 0.97 -7.84 2.52
CA PRO A 43 -0.25 -7.76 3.34
C PRO A 43 -0.39 -8.91 4.35
N ALA A 44 0.16 -10.08 4.05
CA ALA A 44 0.18 -11.21 4.98
C ALA A 44 0.92 -10.91 6.30
N TYR A 45 1.77 -9.89 6.35
CA TYR A 45 2.48 -9.46 7.56
C TYR A 45 1.68 -8.46 8.42
N PHE A 46 0.40 -8.21 8.10
CA PHE A 46 -0.48 -7.42 8.97
C PHE A 46 -0.41 -7.82 10.45
N PRO A 47 -0.45 -9.12 10.84
CA PRO A 47 -0.36 -9.50 12.25
C PRO A 47 0.97 -9.09 12.90
N VAL A 48 2.07 -9.10 12.14
CA VAL A 48 3.40 -8.67 12.63
C VAL A 48 3.41 -7.17 12.88
N TRP A 49 2.92 -6.37 11.93
CA TRP A 49 2.80 -4.93 12.07
C TRP A 49 1.86 -4.56 13.22
N MET A 50 0.73 -5.26 13.36
CA MET A 50 -0.21 -5.06 14.46
C MET A 50 0.46 -5.36 15.82
N ALA A 51 1.16 -6.49 15.94
CA ALA A 51 1.88 -6.83 17.17
C ALA A 51 2.92 -5.76 17.54
N LEU A 52 3.68 -5.28 16.55
CA LEU A 52 4.65 -4.20 16.75
C LEU A 52 3.99 -2.90 17.26
N LEU A 53 2.89 -2.48 16.64
CA LEU A 53 2.14 -1.30 17.10
C LEU A 53 1.61 -1.46 18.52
N VAL A 54 1.09 -2.63 18.87
CA VAL A 54 0.60 -2.93 20.24
C VAL A 54 1.75 -2.88 21.24
N VAL A 55 2.90 -3.47 20.93
CA VAL A 55 4.09 -3.44 21.80
C VAL A 55 4.56 -2.01 22.01
N ILE A 56 4.70 -1.21 20.94
CA ILE A 56 5.13 0.19 21.06
C ILE A 56 4.10 0.98 21.88
N PHE A 57 2.80 0.79 21.65
CA PHE A 57 1.74 1.43 22.45
C PHE A 57 1.89 1.10 23.94
N ARG A 58 2.09 -0.17 24.29
CA ARG A 58 2.24 -0.60 25.68
C ARG A 58 3.49 -0.02 26.36
N LEU A 59 4.60 0.07 25.63
CA LEU A 59 5.87 0.55 26.17
C LEU A 59 6.00 2.08 26.13
N ARG A 60 5.37 2.75 25.16
CA ARG A 60 5.54 4.19 24.86
C ARG A 60 4.22 4.86 24.43
N PRO A 61 3.18 4.89 25.30
CA PRO A 61 1.84 5.36 24.90
C PRO A 61 1.81 6.84 24.48
N LEU A 62 2.73 7.67 24.97
CA LEU A 62 2.86 9.07 24.55
C LEU A 62 3.47 9.21 23.15
N THR A 63 4.24 8.23 22.71
CA THR A 63 4.85 8.20 21.37
C THR A 63 3.91 7.60 20.33
N LEU A 64 3.13 6.58 20.73
CA LEU A 64 2.15 5.89 19.89
C LEU A 64 0.84 5.74 20.67
N PRO A 65 -0.14 6.64 20.46
CA PRO A 65 -1.46 6.56 21.08
C PRO A 65 -2.27 5.33 20.64
N PHE A 66 -3.22 4.88 21.47
CA PHE A 66 -4.14 3.78 21.15
C PHE A 66 -4.92 4.03 19.84
N ALA A 67 -5.21 5.27 19.51
CA ALA A 67 -5.86 5.65 18.25
C ALA A 67 -5.16 5.09 17.01
N VAL A 68 -3.82 4.97 17.03
CA VAL A 68 -3.06 4.36 15.92
C VAL A 68 -3.39 2.88 15.78
N VAL A 69 -3.39 2.14 16.90
CA VAL A 69 -3.69 0.70 16.92
C VAL A 69 -5.12 0.46 16.40
N TRP A 70 -6.08 1.27 16.86
CA TRP A 70 -7.45 1.22 16.40
C TRP A 70 -7.57 1.52 14.91
N ASN A 71 -6.98 2.63 14.44
CA ASN A 71 -7.04 3.05 13.04
C ASN A 71 -6.46 1.99 12.11
N PHE A 72 -5.34 1.38 12.52
CA PHE A 72 -4.71 0.33 11.73
C PHE A 72 -5.54 -0.95 11.71
N ALA A 73 -6.10 -1.39 12.85
CA ALA A 73 -6.92 -2.59 12.93
C ALA A 73 -8.21 -2.48 12.12
N VAL A 74 -8.97 -1.41 12.35
CA VAL A 74 -10.26 -1.19 11.67
C VAL A 74 -10.05 -0.83 10.20
N GLY A 75 -9.02 -0.03 9.91
CA GLY A 75 -8.67 0.35 8.55
C GLY A 75 -8.25 -0.85 7.69
N GLU A 76 -7.56 -1.85 8.27
CA GLU A 76 -7.18 -3.05 7.53
C GLU A 76 -8.39 -3.87 7.09
N LEU A 77 -9.42 -3.98 7.92
CA LEU A 77 -10.66 -4.62 7.51
C LEU A 77 -11.27 -3.92 6.28
N ALA A 78 -11.29 -2.59 6.28
CA ALA A 78 -11.77 -1.80 5.14
C ALA A 78 -10.88 -1.99 3.91
N VAL A 79 -9.55 -1.94 4.06
CA VAL A 79 -8.59 -2.22 2.97
C VAL A 79 -8.85 -3.60 2.38
N TRP A 80 -8.95 -4.62 3.22
CA TRP A 80 -9.19 -6.00 2.76
C TRP A 80 -10.47 -6.11 1.95
N LEU A 81 -11.59 -5.60 2.47
CA LEU A 81 -12.89 -5.64 1.78
C LEU A 81 -12.85 -4.92 0.43
N ILE A 82 -12.30 -3.70 0.39
CA ILE A 82 -12.23 -2.89 -0.84
C ILE A 82 -11.29 -3.54 -1.86
N VAL A 83 -10.09 -3.96 -1.44
CA VAL A 83 -9.10 -4.56 -2.36
C VAL A 83 -9.61 -5.87 -2.94
N VAL A 84 -10.22 -6.74 -2.13
CA VAL A 84 -10.78 -8.01 -2.62
C VAL A 84 -11.92 -7.75 -3.60
N ALA A 85 -12.85 -6.85 -3.29
CA ALA A 85 -13.97 -6.53 -4.17
C ALA A 85 -13.49 -5.97 -5.52
N LEU A 86 -12.55 -5.01 -5.50
CA LEU A 86 -12.03 -4.40 -6.73
C LEU A 86 -11.21 -5.39 -7.56
N LYS A 87 -10.36 -6.20 -6.95
CA LYS A 87 -9.58 -7.22 -7.66
C LYS A 87 -10.48 -8.23 -8.35
N SER A 88 -11.50 -8.73 -7.64
CA SER A 88 -12.45 -9.71 -8.20
C SER A 88 -13.30 -9.10 -9.32
N GLY A 89 -13.71 -7.82 -9.19
CA GLY A 89 -14.58 -7.17 -10.17
C GLY A 89 -13.85 -6.69 -11.42
N LEU A 90 -12.61 -6.20 -11.29
CA LEU A 90 -11.90 -5.57 -12.42
C LEU A 90 -10.99 -6.54 -13.18
N ALA A 91 -10.37 -7.50 -12.49
CA ALA A 91 -9.50 -8.52 -13.06
C ALA A 91 -8.46 -7.99 -14.09
N TYR A 92 -7.90 -6.78 -13.84
CA TYR A 92 -6.95 -6.16 -14.78
C TYR A 92 -5.66 -6.97 -14.90
N PRO A 93 -5.07 -7.05 -16.12
CA PRO A 93 -3.81 -7.73 -16.34
C PRO A 93 -2.65 -7.00 -15.65
N ARG A 94 -1.68 -7.76 -15.19
CA ARG A 94 -0.43 -7.20 -14.64
C ARG A 94 0.54 -6.79 -15.75
N PRO A 95 1.58 -5.97 -15.47
CA PRO A 95 2.50 -5.47 -16.47
C PRO A 95 3.07 -6.54 -17.40
N VAL A 96 3.47 -7.70 -16.85
CA VAL A 96 4.02 -8.82 -17.64
C VAL A 96 3.05 -9.36 -18.67
N VAL A 97 1.74 -9.32 -18.39
CA VAL A 97 0.69 -9.76 -19.35
C VAL A 97 0.36 -8.66 -20.34
N ALA A 98 0.29 -7.41 -19.85
CA ALA A 98 -0.13 -6.27 -20.68
C ALA A 98 0.95 -5.85 -21.69
N LEU A 99 2.24 -5.84 -21.26
CA LEU A 99 3.38 -5.34 -22.04
C LEU A 99 4.26 -6.46 -22.61
N GLY A 100 4.06 -7.71 -22.17
CA GLY A 100 4.85 -8.86 -22.58
C GLY A 100 6.11 -9.07 -21.70
N SER A 101 6.50 -10.34 -21.56
CA SER A 101 7.61 -10.75 -20.70
C SER A 101 9.00 -10.28 -21.16
N LEU A 102 9.14 -9.89 -22.42
CA LEU A 102 10.40 -9.36 -22.96
C LEU A 102 10.61 -7.88 -22.58
N SER A 103 9.56 -7.16 -22.22
CA SER A 103 9.60 -5.73 -21.91
C SER A 103 9.58 -5.42 -20.41
N VAL A 104 9.34 -6.42 -19.56
CA VAL A 104 9.13 -6.23 -18.13
C VAL A 104 10.10 -7.08 -17.34
N HIS A 105 10.90 -6.45 -16.48
CA HIS A 105 11.74 -7.15 -15.51
C HIS A 105 10.87 -7.52 -14.30
N VAL A 106 10.62 -8.82 -14.11
CA VAL A 106 9.87 -9.35 -12.97
C VAL A 106 10.82 -9.94 -11.96
N LEU A 107 10.83 -9.39 -10.75
CA LEU A 107 11.58 -9.94 -9.61
C LEU A 107 10.64 -10.80 -8.75
N GLY A 108 11.10 -11.99 -8.39
CA GLY A 108 10.33 -12.96 -7.63
C GLY A 108 9.35 -13.77 -8.49
N ARG A 109 8.21 -14.16 -7.91
CA ARG A 109 7.19 -14.96 -8.64
C ARG A 109 6.32 -14.06 -9.51
N PRO A 110 6.20 -14.32 -10.82
CA PRO A 110 5.31 -13.56 -11.68
C PRO A 110 3.84 -13.83 -11.30
N GLU A 111 3.07 -12.77 -11.21
CA GLU A 111 1.62 -12.80 -11.11
C GLU A 111 1.05 -12.18 -12.39
N TYR A 112 -0.11 -12.66 -12.84
CA TYR A 112 -0.60 -12.35 -14.19
C TYR A 112 -1.84 -11.47 -14.21
N TRP A 113 -2.73 -11.61 -13.21
CA TRP A 113 -4.03 -10.95 -13.16
C TRP A 113 -4.27 -10.24 -11.83
N HIS A 114 -5.39 -9.53 -11.73
CA HIS A 114 -5.81 -8.79 -10.55
C HIS A 114 -4.79 -7.72 -10.14
N SER A 115 -4.32 -6.94 -11.13
CA SER A 115 -3.32 -5.90 -10.91
C SER A 115 -3.86 -4.79 -9.99
N PHE A 116 -5.05 -4.25 -10.31
CA PHE A 116 -5.65 -3.13 -9.58
C PHE A 116 -6.56 -3.60 -8.44
N PRO A 117 -6.46 -2.94 -7.28
CA PRO A 117 -5.43 -2.05 -6.79
C PRO A 117 -4.25 -2.82 -6.14
N SER A 118 -3.12 -2.13 -5.88
CA SER A 118 -1.99 -2.73 -5.17
C SER A 118 -2.27 -2.87 -3.66
N GLY A 119 -2.35 -4.13 -3.18
CA GLY A 119 -2.54 -4.42 -1.75
C GLY A 119 -1.34 -4.01 -0.88
N HIS A 120 -0.10 -4.14 -1.38
CA HIS A 120 1.10 -3.68 -0.69
C HIS A 120 1.09 -2.16 -0.46
N ALA A 121 0.74 -1.39 -1.50
CA ALA A 121 0.60 0.06 -1.36
C ALA A 121 -0.54 0.41 -0.39
N ALA A 122 -1.71 -0.25 -0.49
CA ALA A 122 -2.82 0.00 0.40
C ALA A 122 -2.44 -0.19 1.87
N MET A 123 -1.76 -1.29 2.22
CA MET A 123 -1.32 -1.57 3.57
C MET A 123 -0.26 -0.56 4.06
N ALA A 124 0.74 -0.23 3.22
CA ALA A 124 1.78 0.71 3.62
C ALA A 124 1.23 2.13 3.86
N PHE A 125 0.32 2.60 3.00
CA PHE A 125 -0.36 3.88 3.18
C PHE A 125 -1.39 3.88 4.31
N LEU A 126 -2.02 2.73 4.60
CA LEU A 126 -2.84 2.56 5.80
C LEU A 126 -2.00 2.72 7.06
N LEU A 127 -0.82 2.11 7.13
CA LEU A 127 0.09 2.25 8.27
C LEU A 127 0.50 3.71 8.47
N GLY A 128 1.00 4.37 7.42
CA GLY A 128 1.37 5.79 7.47
C GLY A 128 0.21 6.71 7.87
N GLY A 129 -0.96 6.50 7.27
CA GLY A 129 -2.20 7.22 7.58
C GLY A 129 -2.67 7.01 9.01
N SER A 130 -2.60 5.77 9.51
CA SER A 130 -2.97 5.43 10.89
C SER A 130 -2.07 6.10 11.92
N LEU A 131 -0.75 6.14 11.66
CA LEU A 131 0.21 6.84 12.50
C LEU A 131 -0.04 8.35 12.51
N LEU A 132 -0.25 8.96 11.35
CA LEU A 132 -0.50 10.40 11.22
C LEU A 132 -1.82 10.80 11.89
N LEU A 133 -2.93 10.16 11.53
CA LEU A 133 -4.27 10.50 12.03
C LEU A 133 -4.47 10.10 13.49
N GLY A 134 -3.79 9.06 13.95
CA GLY A 134 -3.74 8.66 15.35
C GLY A 134 -2.82 9.52 16.21
N LYS A 135 -2.19 10.57 15.63
CA LYS A 135 -1.30 11.51 16.31
C LYS A 135 -0.06 10.86 16.94
N ALA A 136 0.51 9.86 16.28
CA ALA A 136 1.81 9.32 16.67
C ALA A 136 2.91 10.40 16.60
N SER A 137 4.00 10.19 17.33
CA SER A 137 5.18 11.07 17.25
C SER A 137 5.74 11.13 15.83
N LYS A 138 6.26 12.28 15.44
CA LYS A 138 6.89 12.53 14.13
C LYS A 138 8.00 11.53 13.82
N ILE A 139 8.69 11.04 14.84
CA ILE A 139 9.75 10.02 14.69
C ILE A 139 9.21 8.68 14.17
N LEU A 140 7.90 8.41 14.29
CA LEU A 140 7.25 7.21 13.77
C LEU A 140 6.55 7.45 12.44
N TRP A 141 5.71 8.50 12.35
CA TRP A 141 4.89 8.67 11.16
C TRP A 141 5.67 9.17 9.93
N ILE A 142 6.73 10.00 10.11
CA ILE A 142 7.52 10.48 8.96
C ILE A 142 8.25 9.32 8.26
N PRO A 143 9.03 8.47 8.96
CA PRO A 143 9.64 7.29 8.32
C PRO A 143 8.62 6.35 7.70
N ALA A 144 7.45 6.16 8.32
CA ALA A 144 6.40 5.33 7.76
C ALA A 144 5.80 5.90 6.47
N ALA A 145 5.63 7.22 6.39
CA ALA A 145 5.18 7.88 5.16
C ALA A 145 6.22 7.74 4.02
N VAL A 146 7.51 7.95 4.34
CA VAL A 146 8.61 7.72 3.38
C VAL A 146 8.63 6.25 2.94
N TYR A 147 8.49 5.32 3.87
CA TYR A 147 8.42 3.89 3.58
C TYR A 147 7.24 3.55 2.66
N ALA A 148 6.06 4.14 2.88
CA ALA A 148 4.90 3.92 2.02
C ALA A 148 5.16 4.35 0.56
N VAL A 149 5.86 5.46 0.35
CA VAL A 149 6.29 5.92 -0.99
C VAL A 149 7.31 4.96 -1.59
N LEU A 150 8.27 4.48 -0.80
CA LEU A 150 9.25 3.47 -1.24
C LEU A 150 8.57 2.14 -1.60
N VAL A 151 7.54 1.73 -0.86
CA VAL A 151 6.73 0.55 -1.22
C VAL A 151 6.03 0.77 -2.56
N ALA A 152 5.38 1.91 -2.78
CA ALA A 152 4.75 2.22 -4.06
C ALA A 152 5.76 2.13 -5.23
N TRP A 153 6.94 2.72 -5.05
CA TRP A 153 8.03 2.63 -6.01
C TRP A 153 8.49 1.18 -6.23
N SER A 154 8.72 0.43 -5.15
CA SER A 154 9.19 -0.96 -5.22
C SER A 154 8.23 -1.86 -6.00
N ARG A 155 6.90 -1.63 -5.92
CA ARG A 155 5.92 -2.45 -6.65
C ARG A 155 6.00 -2.28 -8.16
N MET A 156 6.39 -1.10 -8.64
CA MET A 156 6.69 -0.85 -10.05
C MET A 156 8.06 -1.42 -10.42
N ALA A 157 9.06 -1.19 -9.58
CA ALA A 157 10.43 -1.66 -9.79
C ALA A 157 10.52 -3.19 -9.92
N VAL A 158 9.79 -3.94 -9.08
CA VAL A 158 9.77 -5.42 -9.16
C VAL A 158 8.86 -5.96 -10.28
N GLY A 159 8.26 -5.10 -11.10
CA GLY A 159 7.45 -5.52 -12.25
C GLY A 159 6.03 -6.00 -11.91
N ALA A 160 5.54 -5.72 -10.69
CA ALA A 160 4.29 -6.30 -10.20
C ALA A 160 3.04 -5.46 -10.47
N HIS A 161 3.17 -4.13 -10.52
CA HIS A 161 2.05 -3.19 -10.59
C HIS A 161 2.35 -1.97 -11.45
N PHE A 162 1.33 -1.44 -12.10
CA PHE A 162 1.36 -0.14 -12.76
C PHE A 162 1.25 1.04 -11.76
N PRO A 163 1.64 2.28 -12.15
CA PRO A 163 1.40 3.50 -11.36
C PRO A 163 -0.05 3.65 -10.90
N ALA A 164 -1.03 3.40 -11.77
CA ALA A 164 -2.46 3.46 -11.41
C ALA A 164 -2.81 2.50 -10.26
N ASP A 165 -2.23 1.30 -10.23
CA ASP A 165 -2.49 0.32 -9.17
C ASP A 165 -1.97 0.79 -7.82
N VAL A 166 -0.76 1.34 -7.80
CA VAL A 166 -0.14 1.81 -6.54
C VAL A 166 -0.81 3.07 -6.04
N LEU A 167 -1.22 3.99 -6.92
CA LEU A 167 -2.02 5.16 -6.53
C LEU A 167 -3.40 4.75 -6.02
N GLY A 168 -4.09 3.82 -6.69
CA GLY A 168 -5.35 3.26 -6.21
C GLY A 168 -5.19 2.64 -4.81
N GLY A 169 -4.13 1.85 -4.61
CA GLY A 169 -3.79 1.29 -3.30
C GLY A 169 -3.54 2.38 -2.24
N ALA A 170 -2.75 3.41 -2.57
CA ALA A 170 -2.46 4.53 -1.67
C ALA A 170 -3.73 5.27 -1.23
N VAL A 171 -4.63 5.58 -2.18
CA VAL A 171 -5.91 6.22 -1.89
C VAL A 171 -6.77 5.36 -0.96
N ILE A 172 -6.86 4.04 -1.23
CA ILE A 172 -7.60 3.09 -0.40
C ILE A 172 -7.02 3.04 1.02
N GLY A 173 -5.69 2.96 1.16
CA GLY A 173 -5.04 2.93 2.46
C GLY A 173 -5.30 4.18 3.29
N ILE A 174 -5.13 5.37 2.69
CA ILE A 174 -5.37 6.66 3.37
C ILE A 174 -6.86 6.81 3.71
N PHE A 175 -7.77 6.49 2.78
CA PHE A 175 -9.21 6.53 3.00
C PHE A 175 -9.62 5.61 4.16
N SER A 176 -9.10 4.38 4.20
CA SER A 176 -9.41 3.42 5.26
C SER A 176 -8.92 3.88 6.62
N ALA A 177 -7.73 4.50 6.70
CA ALA A 177 -7.24 5.12 7.93
C ALA A 177 -8.14 6.28 8.39
N ALA A 178 -8.58 7.12 7.45
CA ALA A 178 -9.46 8.25 7.74
C ALA A 178 -10.85 7.77 8.20
N LEU A 179 -11.41 6.75 7.56
CA LEU A 179 -12.67 6.13 7.94
C LEU A 179 -12.59 5.55 9.36
N ALA A 180 -11.53 4.80 9.68
CA ALA A 180 -11.32 4.24 11.02
C ALA A 180 -11.18 5.33 12.08
N ALA A 181 -10.45 6.42 11.79
CA ALA A 181 -10.31 7.56 12.69
C ALA A 181 -11.66 8.30 12.90
N LEU A 182 -12.47 8.41 11.87
CA LEU A 182 -13.83 8.98 11.97
C LEU A 182 -14.72 8.09 12.85
N LEU A 183 -14.74 6.79 12.61
CA LEU A 183 -15.52 5.83 13.41
C LEU A 183 -15.12 5.88 14.88
N GLN A 184 -13.82 5.96 15.18
CA GLN A 184 -13.34 6.10 16.56
C GLN A 184 -13.90 7.35 17.25
N ARG A 185 -13.94 8.49 16.56
CA ARG A 185 -14.48 9.75 17.11
C ARG A 185 -15.98 9.67 17.38
N LEU A 186 -16.72 8.99 16.48
CA LEU A 186 -18.17 8.86 16.61
C LEU A 186 -18.58 7.86 17.72
N THR A 187 -17.72 6.89 18.04
CA THR A 187 -17.97 5.87 19.07
C THR A 187 -17.34 6.21 20.42
N ALA A 188 -16.48 7.25 20.49
CA ALA A 188 -15.91 7.69 21.75
C ALA A 188 -17.02 8.22 22.68
N PRO A 189 -17.06 7.80 23.97
CA PRO A 189 -18.01 8.36 24.91
C PRO A 189 -17.80 9.88 25.04
N PRO A 190 -18.86 10.68 25.23
CA PRO A 190 -18.72 12.12 25.43
C PRO A 190 -17.78 12.34 26.63
N THR A 191 -16.73 13.14 26.41
CA THR A 191 -15.86 13.60 27.51
C THR A 191 -16.71 14.46 28.42
N GLY A 192 -17.14 13.89 29.57
CA GLY A 192 -17.86 14.65 30.60
C GLY A 192 -16.97 15.83 31.04
N HIS A 193 -17.53 17.02 30.92
CA HIS A 193 -16.99 18.24 31.52
C HIS A 193 -17.19 18.24 33.00
#